data_cf96be6b39406f2151ba41daffe0fd01
#
_entry.id   cf96be6b39406f2151ba41daffe0fd01
#
_cell.length_a   1.000
_cell.length_b   1.000
_cell.length_c   1.000
_cell.angle_alpha   90.00
_cell.angle_beta   90.00
_cell.angle_gamma   90.00
#
_symmetry.space_group_name_H-M   'P 1'
#
loop_
_entity.id
_entity.type
_entity.pdbx_description
1 polymer ?
#
loop_
_entity_poly.entity_id
_entity_poly.type
_entity_poly.pdbx_seq_one_letter_code
_entity_poly.pdbx_strand_id
1 'polypeptide(L)'
;MQRDYWYTVARDGNLLDRMVDVGRTAAERTIRRLGGQKLKTCKVPVLFSAELAGGVIGNLMAGISGGNLYRQSSFLLDHLGKQIFPEWVHIHEQPLLKGGMGSGAFDGDGLQTYVKDFIKDGVLANYLLSTYSGRKLGMPSTANAGGARNLFVDSNAGDQKALLKQMGTGLLLTELIGHGVNIVTGDYSRGAAGFWVENGEIQYPVSEITIAGNLKDMFMQLQAVGNDVDRRGNIQTGSLLIDGMTIAGN
;
A
#
# COMPACT_ATOMS: atom_id res chain seq x y z
N MET A 1 -13.31 -4.19 24.64
CA MET A 1 -11.96 -4.79 24.66
C MET A 1 -11.31 -4.51 23.31
N GLN A 2 -10.06 -4.03 23.28
CA GLN A 2 -9.31 -3.73 22.05
C GLN A 2 -8.03 -4.56 21.99
N ARG A 3 -7.47 -4.71 20.80
CA ARG A 3 -6.19 -5.38 20.54
C ARG A 3 -5.43 -4.60 19.50
N ASP A 4 -4.11 -4.62 19.59
CA ASP A 4 -3.20 -4.18 18.55
C ASP A 4 -1.87 -4.94 18.72
N TYR A 5 -0.97 -4.75 17.83
CA TYR A 5 0.35 -5.39 17.86
C TYR A 5 1.42 -4.46 17.32
N TRP A 6 2.65 -4.80 17.60
CA TRP A 6 3.83 -4.25 16.96
C TRP A 6 4.87 -5.33 16.77
N TYR A 7 5.74 -5.18 15.84
CA TYR A 7 6.85 -6.10 15.58
C TYR A 7 8.01 -5.35 14.95
N THR A 8 9.20 -5.96 15.04
CA THR A 8 10.40 -5.51 14.35
C THR A 8 10.94 -6.64 13.50
N VAL A 9 11.52 -6.33 12.35
CA VAL A 9 12.13 -7.28 11.45
C VAL A 9 13.30 -6.63 10.71
N ALA A 10 14.41 -7.34 10.61
CA ALA A 10 15.60 -6.92 9.88
C ALA A 10 16.42 -8.15 9.46
N ARG A 11 17.25 -8.00 8.43
CA ARG A 11 18.23 -9.03 8.04
C ARG A 11 19.46 -9.04 8.95
N ASP A 12 19.74 -7.95 9.65
CA ASP A 12 20.81 -7.83 10.65
C ASP A 12 20.16 -7.65 12.01
N GLY A 13 20.48 -8.53 12.97
CA GLY A 13 19.95 -8.48 14.32
C GLY A 13 20.25 -7.19 15.07
N ASN A 14 21.33 -6.48 14.71
CA ASN A 14 21.68 -5.18 15.29
C ASN A 14 20.72 -4.04 14.88
N LEU A 15 19.90 -4.25 13.85
CA LEU A 15 18.92 -3.28 13.36
C LEU A 15 17.51 -3.54 13.94
N LEU A 16 17.35 -4.55 14.79
CA LEU A 16 16.07 -4.81 15.45
C LEU A 16 15.81 -3.77 16.55
N ASP A 17 14.56 -3.36 16.68
CA ASP A 17 14.10 -2.55 17.81
C ASP A 17 14.27 -3.33 19.12
N ARG A 18 14.45 -2.62 20.22
CA ARG A 18 14.52 -3.26 21.54
C ARG A 18 13.17 -3.89 21.88
N MET A 19 13.17 -5.10 22.43
CA MET A 19 11.94 -5.84 22.76
C MET A 19 10.98 -5.05 23.67
N VAL A 20 11.53 -4.26 24.58
CA VAL A 20 10.76 -3.38 25.48
C VAL A 20 10.02 -2.28 24.72
N ASP A 21 10.63 -1.75 23.66
CA ASP A 21 10.03 -0.70 22.83
C ASP A 21 8.94 -1.28 21.93
N VAL A 22 9.14 -2.50 21.41
CA VAL A 22 8.10 -3.25 20.68
C VAL A 22 6.87 -3.47 21.56
N GLY A 23 7.04 -3.94 22.80
CA GLY A 23 5.94 -4.14 23.75
C GLY A 23 5.25 -2.83 24.13
N ARG A 24 6.01 -1.76 24.36
CA ARG A 24 5.45 -0.43 24.66
C ARG A 24 4.61 0.10 23.51
N THR A 25 5.12 0.06 22.28
CA THR A 25 4.39 0.51 21.09
C THR A 25 3.08 -0.27 20.92
N ALA A 26 3.10 -1.61 21.09
CA ALA A 26 1.89 -2.41 20.99
C ALA A 26 0.83 -2.01 22.04
N ALA A 27 1.27 -1.73 23.29
CA ALA A 27 0.39 -1.30 24.37
C ALA A 27 -0.20 0.10 24.10
N GLU A 28 0.61 1.08 23.71
CA GLU A 28 0.17 2.44 23.39
C GLU A 28 -0.84 2.44 22.24
N ARG A 29 -0.58 1.66 21.18
CA ARG A 29 -1.49 1.48 20.05
C ARG A 29 -2.84 0.92 20.50
N THR A 30 -2.82 -0.10 21.36
CA THR A 30 -4.04 -0.72 21.89
C THR A 30 -4.86 0.26 22.73
N ILE A 31 -4.20 1.00 23.62
CA ILE A 31 -4.87 1.97 24.53
C ILE A 31 -5.53 3.09 23.71
N ARG A 32 -4.87 3.62 22.68
CA ARG A 32 -5.41 4.68 21.83
C ARG A 32 -6.72 4.30 21.11
N ARG A 33 -7.00 3.01 20.95
CA ARG A 33 -8.21 2.49 20.28
C ARG A 33 -9.40 2.29 21.20
N LEU A 34 -9.22 2.51 22.53
CA LEU A 34 -10.32 2.35 23.49
C LEU A 34 -11.39 3.42 23.28
N GLY A 35 -12.65 3.03 23.43
CA GLY A 35 -13.77 3.95 23.24
C GLY A 35 -14.11 4.21 21.76
N GLY A 36 -13.78 3.28 20.86
CA GLY A 36 -14.08 3.40 19.44
C GLY A 36 -15.56 3.68 19.17
N GLN A 37 -15.82 4.66 18.30
CA GLN A 37 -17.16 5.11 17.90
C GLN A 37 -17.45 4.63 16.47
N LYS A 38 -18.73 4.55 16.13
CA LYS A 38 -19.19 4.34 14.76
C LYS A 38 -19.34 5.69 14.05
N LEU A 39 -19.13 5.70 12.74
CA LEU A 39 -19.36 6.87 11.90
C LEU A 39 -20.68 6.72 11.14
N LYS A 40 -21.32 7.83 10.84
CA LYS A 40 -22.36 7.87 9.79
C LYS A 40 -21.71 7.66 8.44
N THR A 41 -22.45 7.04 7.51
CA THR A 41 -21.99 6.87 6.14
C THR A 41 -21.65 8.22 5.50
N CYS A 42 -20.42 8.35 5.00
CA CYS A 42 -19.94 9.59 4.40
C CYS A 42 -18.87 9.30 3.32
N LYS A 43 -18.53 10.31 2.53
CA LYS A 43 -17.45 10.28 1.57
C LYS A 43 -16.41 11.33 1.95
N VAL A 44 -15.20 10.90 2.27
CA VAL A 44 -14.12 11.75 2.81
C VAL A 44 -12.75 11.27 2.35
N PRO A 45 -11.70 12.10 2.47
CA PRO A 45 -10.33 11.65 2.34
C PRO A 45 -9.97 10.59 3.39
N VAL A 46 -9.15 9.62 2.98
CA VAL A 46 -8.64 8.56 3.86
C VAL A 46 -7.12 8.54 3.81
N LEU A 47 -6.50 8.67 4.97
CA LEU A 47 -5.07 8.51 5.15
C LEU A 47 -4.77 7.08 5.61
N PHE A 48 -4.25 6.26 4.71
CA PHE A 48 -3.73 4.93 5.06
C PHE A 48 -2.40 5.10 5.78
N SER A 49 -2.27 4.61 7.00
CA SER A 49 -0.97 4.59 7.68
C SER A 49 0.07 3.81 6.86
N ALA A 50 1.34 4.12 7.00
CA ALA A 50 2.43 3.50 6.24
C ALA A 50 2.39 1.96 6.30
N GLU A 51 2.01 1.39 7.44
CA GLU A 51 1.84 -0.05 7.66
C GLU A 51 0.77 -0.68 6.75
N LEU A 52 -0.28 0.06 6.42
CA LEU A 52 -1.37 -0.40 5.57
C LEU A 52 -1.17 -0.03 4.09
N ALA A 53 -0.41 1.03 3.84
CA ALA A 53 -0.12 1.58 2.52
C ALA A 53 0.49 0.54 1.57
N GLY A 54 1.40 -0.29 2.10
CA GLY A 54 1.99 -1.41 1.34
C GLY A 54 0.96 -2.37 0.78
N GLY A 55 -0.19 -2.56 1.45
CA GLY A 55 -1.30 -3.39 0.96
C GLY A 55 -2.01 -2.79 -0.26
N VAL A 56 -2.13 -1.47 -0.34
CA VAL A 56 -2.70 -0.77 -1.51
C VAL A 56 -1.78 -0.95 -2.73
N ILE A 57 -0.46 -0.78 -2.54
CA ILE A 57 0.54 -1.04 -3.58
C ILE A 57 0.59 -2.52 -3.95
N GLY A 58 0.40 -3.43 -2.99
CA GLY A 58 0.26 -4.87 -3.25
C GLY A 58 -0.89 -5.22 -4.20
N ASN A 59 -2.01 -4.50 -4.12
CA ASN A 59 -3.13 -4.65 -5.07
C ASN A 59 -2.75 -4.17 -6.49
N LEU A 60 -1.94 -3.11 -6.63
CA LEU A 60 -1.35 -2.73 -7.92
C LEU A 60 -0.51 -3.87 -8.48
N MET A 61 0.41 -4.43 -7.67
CA MET A 61 1.27 -5.54 -8.11
C MET A 61 0.45 -6.78 -8.53
N ALA A 62 -0.64 -7.07 -7.82
CA ALA A 62 -1.57 -8.13 -8.22
C ALA A 62 -2.27 -7.81 -9.55
N GLY A 63 -2.71 -6.56 -9.76
CA GLY A 63 -3.33 -6.10 -11.01
C GLY A 63 -2.40 -6.21 -12.23
N ILE A 64 -1.12 -5.91 -12.08
CA ILE A 64 -0.13 -5.97 -13.16
C ILE A 64 0.60 -7.31 -13.25
N SER A 65 0.23 -8.31 -12.44
CA SER A 65 0.87 -9.62 -12.47
C SER A 65 0.54 -10.38 -13.74
N GLY A 66 1.56 -10.93 -14.40
CA GLY A 66 1.40 -11.67 -15.64
C GLY A 66 0.41 -12.82 -15.54
N GLY A 67 0.30 -13.45 -14.35
CA GLY A 67 -0.67 -14.51 -14.07
C GLY A 67 -2.13 -14.04 -14.20
N ASN A 68 -2.46 -12.85 -13.73
CA ASN A 68 -3.79 -12.28 -13.85
C ASN A 68 -4.03 -11.71 -15.26
N LEU A 69 -3.00 -11.14 -15.88
CA LEU A 69 -3.11 -10.55 -17.21
C LEU A 69 -3.40 -11.60 -18.29
N TYR A 70 -2.64 -12.70 -18.39
CA TYR A 70 -2.89 -13.70 -19.44
C TYR A 70 -4.21 -14.48 -19.24
N ARG A 71 -4.71 -14.55 -18.01
CA ARG A 71 -6.05 -15.10 -17.71
C ARG A 71 -7.18 -14.08 -17.90
N GLN A 72 -6.85 -12.85 -18.29
CA GLN A 72 -7.80 -11.74 -18.42
C GLN A 72 -8.59 -11.44 -17.12
N SER A 73 -7.94 -11.60 -15.98
CA SER A 73 -8.50 -11.48 -14.64
C SER A 73 -7.87 -10.31 -13.89
N SER A 74 -7.81 -9.14 -14.54
CA SER A 74 -7.24 -7.93 -13.96
C SER A 74 -8.01 -6.69 -14.38
N PHE A 75 -8.21 -5.75 -13.46
CA PHE A 75 -8.73 -4.41 -13.74
C PHE A 75 -7.75 -3.53 -14.53
N LEU A 76 -6.47 -3.95 -14.67
CA LEU A 76 -5.41 -3.23 -15.41
C LEU A 76 -5.06 -3.89 -16.77
N LEU A 77 -5.98 -4.67 -17.34
CA LEU A 77 -5.81 -5.16 -18.71
C LEU A 77 -5.62 -3.98 -19.67
N ASP A 78 -4.67 -4.10 -20.60
CA ASP A 78 -4.37 -3.10 -21.64
C ASP A 78 -4.04 -1.68 -21.10
N HIS A 79 -3.50 -1.59 -19.87
CA HIS A 79 -3.10 -0.33 -19.26
C HIS A 79 -1.59 -0.03 -19.40
N LEU A 80 -0.79 -0.92 -19.99
CA LEU A 80 0.62 -0.61 -20.24
C LEU A 80 0.76 0.66 -21.10
N GLY A 81 1.59 1.58 -20.67
CA GLY A 81 1.75 2.89 -21.32
C GLY A 81 0.63 3.90 -21.04
N LYS A 82 -0.36 3.56 -20.20
CA LYS A 82 -1.43 4.49 -19.82
C LYS A 82 -1.21 5.05 -18.43
N GLN A 83 -1.68 6.27 -18.23
CA GLN A 83 -1.68 6.92 -16.91
C GLN A 83 -2.70 6.24 -16.00
N ILE A 84 -2.26 5.82 -14.81
CA ILE A 84 -3.09 5.19 -13.77
C ILE A 84 -2.91 5.83 -12.39
N PHE A 85 -1.95 6.77 -12.27
CA PHE A 85 -1.69 7.62 -11.11
C PHE A 85 -1.51 9.07 -11.53
N PRO A 86 -1.55 10.04 -10.61
CA PRO A 86 -1.06 11.41 -10.86
C PRO A 86 0.38 11.42 -11.39
N GLU A 87 0.74 12.38 -12.23
CA GLU A 87 2.05 12.46 -12.91
C GLU A 87 3.26 12.45 -11.98
N TRP A 88 3.11 12.94 -10.74
CA TRP A 88 4.22 12.96 -9.77
C TRP A 88 4.53 11.60 -9.15
N VAL A 89 3.70 10.56 -9.38
CA VAL A 89 3.87 9.23 -8.75
C VAL A 89 4.93 8.42 -9.48
N HIS A 90 5.90 7.96 -8.72
CA HIS A 90 6.94 7.05 -9.18
C HIS A 90 7.01 5.82 -8.26
N ILE A 91 6.96 4.62 -8.85
CA ILE A 91 7.09 3.34 -8.15
C ILE A 91 8.11 2.49 -8.87
N HIS A 92 9.21 2.19 -8.18
CA HIS A 92 10.34 1.48 -8.79
C HIS A 92 10.81 0.28 -7.95
N GLU A 93 11.53 -0.62 -8.57
CA GLU A 93 12.12 -1.81 -7.97
C GLU A 93 13.63 -1.70 -7.88
N GLN A 94 14.19 -2.02 -6.70
CA GLN A 94 15.63 -2.09 -6.45
C GLN A 94 16.01 -3.50 -5.93
N PRO A 95 16.20 -4.49 -6.80
CA PRO A 95 16.34 -5.88 -6.40
C PRO A 95 17.69 -6.20 -5.75
N LEU A 96 18.71 -5.35 -5.91
CA LEU A 96 20.07 -5.58 -5.43
C LEU A 96 20.43 -4.73 -4.20
N LEU A 97 19.42 -4.15 -3.51
CA LEU A 97 19.66 -3.35 -2.32
C LEU A 97 20.30 -4.17 -1.21
N LYS A 98 21.48 -3.76 -0.74
CA LYS A 98 22.19 -4.43 0.36
C LYS A 98 21.35 -4.38 1.64
N GLY A 99 21.07 -5.53 2.24
CA GLY A 99 20.23 -5.64 3.44
C GLY A 99 18.72 -5.50 3.19
N GLY A 100 18.27 -5.24 1.95
CA GLY A 100 16.85 -5.15 1.61
C GLY A 100 16.12 -6.47 1.81
N MET A 101 14.90 -6.42 2.38
CA MET A 101 14.12 -7.61 2.76
C MET A 101 13.79 -8.50 1.55
N GLY A 102 13.50 -7.89 0.39
CA GLY A 102 13.17 -8.58 -0.85
C GLY A 102 14.34 -8.76 -1.82
N SER A 103 15.60 -8.45 -1.44
CA SER A 103 16.73 -8.51 -2.37
C SER A 103 17.03 -9.90 -2.87
N GLY A 104 17.36 -10.01 -4.17
CA GLY A 104 17.78 -11.24 -4.83
C GLY A 104 18.37 -10.94 -6.20
N ALA A 105 19.53 -11.56 -6.52
CA ALA A 105 20.26 -11.33 -7.75
C ALA A 105 19.59 -11.95 -8.99
N PHE A 106 18.71 -12.92 -8.78
CA PHE A 106 17.95 -13.61 -9.84
C PHE A 106 16.53 -13.88 -9.35
N ASP A 107 15.62 -14.01 -10.29
CA ASP A 107 14.21 -14.36 -10.02
C ASP A 107 14.00 -15.88 -9.89
N GLY A 108 12.75 -16.34 -9.75
CA GLY A 108 12.40 -17.76 -9.64
C GLY A 108 12.65 -18.57 -10.91
N ASP A 109 12.83 -17.93 -12.06
CA ASP A 109 13.17 -18.57 -13.34
C ASP A 109 14.69 -18.53 -13.61
N GLY A 110 15.50 -17.97 -12.69
CA GLY A 110 16.95 -17.83 -12.83
C GLY A 110 17.40 -16.63 -13.66
N LEU A 111 16.48 -15.72 -14.02
CA LEU A 111 16.85 -14.50 -14.75
C LEU A 111 17.42 -13.46 -13.80
N GLN A 112 18.49 -12.79 -14.24
CA GLN A 112 19.11 -11.70 -13.51
C GLN A 112 18.08 -10.58 -13.26
N THR A 113 17.91 -10.18 -12.00
CA THR A 113 17.07 -9.05 -11.63
C THR A 113 17.76 -7.73 -11.92
N TYR A 114 16.99 -6.68 -12.17
CA TYR A 114 17.50 -5.35 -12.50
C TYR A 114 16.56 -4.27 -11.98
N VAL A 115 17.10 -3.07 -11.80
CA VAL A 115 16.32 -1.89 -11.43
C VAL A 115 15.35 -1.54 -12.56
N LYS A 116 14.09 -1.32 -12.22
CA LYS A 116 13.05 -0.94 -13.18
C LYS A 116 11.93 -0.14 -12.53
N ASP A 117 11.24 0.64 -13.33
CA ASP A 117 10.04 1.37 -12.93
C ASP A 117 8.81 0.55 -13.26
N PHE A 118 7.89 0.42 -12.31
CA PHE A 118 6.54 -0.07 -12.57
C PHE A 118 5.59 1.08 -12.91
N ILE A 119 5.73 2.19 -12.16
CA ILE A 119 5.06 3.46 -12.46
C ILE A 119 6.12 4.53 -12.62
N LYS A 120 6.08 5.24 -13.74
CA LYS A 120 6.92 6.38 -14.02
C LYS A 120 6.06 7.54 -14.51
N ASP A 121 6.18 8.68 -13.84
CA ASP A 121 5.37 9.88 -14.14
C ASP A 121 3.87 9.57 -14.20
N GLY A 122 3.38 8.75 -13.25
CA GLY A 122 2.01 8.27 -13.17
C GLY A 122 1.59 7.20 -14.20
N VAL A 123 2.47 6.88 -15.16
CA VAL A 123 2.22 5.94 -16.25
C VAL A 123 2.66 4.53 -15.90
N LEU A 124 1.87 3.51 -16.21
CA LEU A 124 2.26 2.11 -16.08
C LEU A 124 3.33 1.76 -17.10
N ALA A 125 4.58 1.64 -16.64
CA ALA A 125 5.75 1.43 -17.48
C ALA A 125 6.06 -0.04 -17.73
N ASN A 126 5.80 -0.92 -16.75
CA ASN A 126 6.09 -2.35 -16.85
C ASN A 126 5.02 -3.20 -16.17
N TYR A 127 4.76 -4.38 -16.74
CA TYR A 127 4.06 -5.47 -16.07
C TYR A 127 5.03 -6.30 -15.20
N LEU A 128 4.50 -7.09 -14.29
CA LEU A 128 5.22 -8.02 -13.42
C LEU A 128 5.22 -9.42 -14.07
N LEU A 129 6.23 -9.74 -14.89
CA LEU A 129 6.24 -10.92 -15.75
C LEU A 129 7.35 -11.93 -15.38
N SER A 130 6.97 -13.21 -15.29
CA SER A 130 7.87 -14.36 -15.37
C SER A 130 8.12 -14.73 -16.83
N THR A 131 9.02 -15.68 -17.10
CA THR A 131 9.23 -16.23 -18.46
C THR A 131 7.96 -16.88 -19.00
N TYR A 132 7.22 -17.59 -18.15
CA TYR A 132 5.98 -18.24 -18.55
C TYR A 132 4.90 -17.22 -18.93
N SER A 133 4.62 -16.25 -18.04
CA SER A 133 3.58 -15.25 -18.30
C SER A 133 3.94 -14.31 -19.46
N GLY A 134 5.23 -13.98 -19.61
CA GLY A 134 5.73 -13.22 -20.74
C GLY A 134 5.43 -13.92 -22.07
N ARG A 135 5.77 -15.23 -22.18
CA ARG A 135 5.45 -16.03 -23.37
C ARG A 135 3.96 -16.07 -23.67
N LYS A 136 3.10 -16.22 -22.65
CA LYS A 136 1.63 -16.21 -22.81
C LYS A 136 1.09 -14.87 -23.33
N LEU A 137 1.75 -13.77 -23.00
CA LEU A 137 1.38 -12.42 -23.41
C LEU A 137 2.13 -11.93 -24.66
N GLY A 138 3.04 -12.72 -25.21
CA GLY A 138 3.88 -12.29 -26.35
C GLY A 138 4.89 -11.20 -25.96
N MET A 139 5.29 -11.13 -24.70
CA MET A 139 6.18 -10.11 -24.13
C MET A 139 7.44 -10.71 -23.51
N PRO A 140 8.55 -9.96 -23.43
CA PRO A 140 9.72 -10.40 -22.67
C PRO A 140 9.40 -10.49 -21.17
N SER A 141 10.09 -11.40 -20.47
CA SER A 141 10.05 -11.43 -19.00
C SER A 141 10.64 -10.15 -18.41
N THR A 142 10.08 -9.70 -17.28
CA THR A 142 10.64 -8.60 -16.50
C THR A 142 11.51 -9.08 -15.32
N ALA A 143 11.92 -10.38 -15.33
CA ALA A 143 12.66 -11.00 -14.25
C ALA A 143 11.96 -10.89 -12.90
N ASN A 144 10.66 -11.19 -12.88
CA ASN A 144 9.82 -11.12 -11.69
C ASN A 144 9.08 -12.45 -11.40
N ALA A 145 9.65 -13.59 -11.80
CA ALA A 145 9.14 -14.87 -11.32
C ALA A 145 9.28 -14.93 -9.79
N GLY A 146 8.14 -15.12 -9.10
CA GLY A 146 8.06 -15.05 -7.65
C GLY A 146 7.72 -13.66 -7.08
N GLY A 147 7.41 -12.67 -7.93
CA GLY A 147 6.92 -11.36 -7.53
C GLY A 147 7.96 -10.23 -7.56
N ALA A 148 7.56 -9.06 -7.11
CA ALA A 148 8.43 -7.90 -6.99
C ALA A 148 9.41 -8.07 -5.83
N ARG A 149 10.58 -7.45 -5.97
CA ARG A 149 11.64 -7.42 -4.95
C ARG A 149 11.43 -6.26 -3.99
N ASN A 150 12.43 -5.40 -3.76
CA ASN A 150 12.23 -4.20 -2.96
C ASN A 150 11.57 -3.13 -3.84
N LEU A 151 10.31 -2.85 -3.56
CA LEU A 151 9.55 -1.76 -4.18
C LEU A 151 9.66 -0.49 -3.36
N PHE A 152 9.80 0.62 -4.02
CA PHE A 152 9.80 1.95 -3.43
C PHE A 152 8.70 2.80 -4.08
N VAL A 153 7.95 3.49 -3.25
CA VAL A 153 7.05 4.57 -3.67
C VAL A 153 7.67 5.88 -3.22
N ASP A 154 7.99 6.75 -4.17
CA ASP A 154 8.62 8.03 -3.85
C ASP A 154 7.66 8.92 -3.06
N SER A 155 8.16 9.54 -2.00
CA SER A 155 7.39 10.48 -1.19
C SER A 155 7.40 11.88 -1.82
N ASN A 156 6.26 12.57 -1.73
CA ASN A 156 6.13 13.98 -2.15
C ASN A 156 5.66 14.89 -1.01
N ALA A 157 5.54 14.37 0.20
CA ALA A 157 5.04 15.08 1.37
C ALA A 157 5.88 14.81 2.62
N GLY A 158 5.52 15.44 3.74
CA GLY A 158 6.12 15.21 5.04
C GLY A 158 5.66 13.90 5.69
N ASP A 159 5.80 13.81 7.00
CA ASP A 159 5.40 12.66 7.81
C ASP A 159 3.86 12.55 7.93
N GLN A 160 3.38 11.50 8.60
CA GLN A 160 1.95 11.29 8.86
C GLN A 160 1.28 12.52 9.48
N LYS A 161 1.97 13.25 10.36
CA LYS A 161 1.43 14.45 11.00
C LYS A 161 1.22 15.59 9.98
N ALA A 162 2.14 15.75 9.05
CA ALA A 162 2.00 16.71 7.95
C ALA A 162 0.82 16.32 7.04
N LEU A 163 0.66 15.03 6.75
CA LEU A 163 -0.46 14.52 5.95
C LEU A 163 -1.82 14.69 6.65
N LEU A 164 -1.89 14.52 7.96
CA LEU A 164 -3.10 14.81 8.74
C LEU A 164 -3.52 16.29 8.58
N LYS A 165 -2.55 17.20 8.64
CA LYS A 165 -2.81 18.63 8.43
C LYS A 165 -3.27 18.93 7.00
N GLN A 166 -2.65 18.29 6.00
CA GLN A 166 -3.04 18.41 4.59
C GLN A 166 -4.46 17.86 4.36
N MET A 167 -4.80 16.75 4.98
CA MET A 167 -6.12 16.12 4.90
C MET A 167 -7.22 17.02 5.52
N GLY A 168 -6.91 17.72 6.59
CA GLY A 168 -7.87 18.55 7.33
C GLY A 168 -8.92 17.72 8.06
N THR A 169 -9.95 17.25 7.35
CA THR A 169 -11.01 16.37 7.91
C THR A 169 -11.09 15.07 7.11
N GLY A 170 -11.12 13.94 7.80
CA GLY A 170 -11.17 12.61 7.19
C GLY A 170 -10.90 11.47 8.16
N LEU A 171 -10.50 10.33 7.62
CA LEU A 171 -10.20 9.12 8.41
C LEU A 171 -8.70 8.78 8.33
N LEU A 172 -8.01 8.74 9.46
CA LEU A 172 -6.74 8.03 9.58
C LEU A 172 -7.01 6.55 9.78
N LEU A 173 -6.65 5.73 8.80
CA LEU A 173 -6.85 4.29 8.80
C LEU A 173 -5.65 3.58 9.40
N THR A 174 -5.86 2.74 10.42
CA THR A 174 -4.80 1.99 11.11
C THR A 174 -5.03 0.49 11.18
N GLU A 175 -6.21 0.01 10.77
CA GLU A 175 -6.50 -1.42 10.66
C GLU A 175 -7.43 -1.70 9.48
N LEU A 176 -7.16 -2.79 8.79
CA LEU A 176 -7.99 -3.36 7.74
C LEU A 176 -8.37 -4.80 8.10
N ILE A 177 -9.64 -5.14 7.94
CA ILE A 177 -10.21 -6.43 8.28
C ILE A 177 -10.79 -7.08 7.02
N GLY A 178 -10.57 -8.39 6.87
CA GLY A 178 -11.11 -9.17 5.75
C GLY A 178 -10.34 -9.00 4.43
N HIS A 179 -10.85 -9.63 3.36
CA HIS A 179 -10.23 -9.72 2.03
C HIS A 179 -11.19 -9.24 0.94
N GLY A 180 -11.73 -8.03 1.10
CA GLY A 180 -12.73 -7.46 0.20
C GLY A 180 -12.12 -6.68 -0.98
N VAL A 181 -11.21 -7.30 -1.75
CA VAL A 181 -10.64 -6.71 -2.98
C VAL A 181 -10.87 -7.64 -4.15
N ASN A 182 -11.52 -7.14 -5.18
CA ASN A 182 -11.71 -7.87 -6.43
C ASN A 182 -10.72 -7.36 -7.49
N ILE A 183 -9.68 -8.14 -7.76
CA ILE A 183 -8.65 -7.76 -8.74
C ILE A 183 -9.16 -7.76 -10.19
N VAL A 184 -10.28 -8.40 -10.48
CA VAL A 184 -10.87 -8.40 -11.84
C VAL A 184 -11.53 -7.07 -12.14
N THR A 185 -12.30 -6.53 -11.20
CA THR A 185 -13.07 -5.28 -11.37
C THR A 185 -12.39 -4.05 -10.77
N GLY A 186 -11.46 -4.25 -9.84
CA GLY A 186 -10.85 -3.18 -9.04
C GLY A 186 -11.66 -2.78 -7.82
N ASP A 187 -12.80 -3.43 -7.55
CA ASP A 187 -13.62 -3.08 -6.40
C ASP A 187 -12.89 -3.36 -5.09
N TYR A 188 -12.94 -2.38 -4.19
CA TYR A 188 -12.29 -2.39 -2.89
C TYR A 188 -13.34 -2.15 -1.81
N SER A 189 -13.51 -3.11 -0.91
CA SER A 189 -14.43 -3.00 0.21
C SER A 189 -13.92 -3.80 1.40
N ARG A 190 -13.46 -3.13 2.47
CA ARG A 190 -12.86 -3.80 3.62
C ARG A 190 -13.38 -3.24 4.93
N GLY A 191 -13.59 -4.12 5.90
CA GLY A 191 -13.77 -3.71 7.28
C GLY A 191 -12.55 -2.91 7.75
N ALA A 192 -12.78 -1.92 8.59
CA ALA A 192 -11.75 -0.96 8.94
C ALA A 192 -11.89 -0.42 10.37
N ALA A 193 -10.77 0.03 10.93
CA ALA A 193 -10.71 0.82 12.14
C ALA A 193 -9.58 1.86 12.02
N GLY A 194 -9.72 2.95 12.79
CA GLY A 194 -8.78 4.04 12.74
C GLY A 194 -9.16 5.18 13.66
N PHE A 195 -8.95 6.41 13.19
CA PHE A 195 -9.25 7.61 13.97
C PHE A 195 -9.92 8.66 13.09
N TRP A 196 -10.97 9.26 13.60
CA TRP A 196 -11.56 10.44 12.97
C TRP A 196 -10.67 11.64 13.19
N VAL A 197 -10.52 12.45 12.15
CA VAL A 197 -9.64 13.63 12.12
C VAL A 197 -10.47 14.85 11.75
N GLU A 198 -10.29 15.95 12.49
CA GLU A 198 -10.82 17.27 12.15
C GLU A 198 -9.74 18.33 12.34
N ASN A 199 -9.67 19.28 11.41
CA ASN A 199 -8.66 20.34 11.42
C ASN A 199 -7.20 19.82 11.50
N GLY A 200 -6.95 18.61 10.96
CA GLY A 200 -5.64 17.96 10.99
C GLY A 200 -5.27 17.33 12.33
N GLU A 201 -6.21 17.22 13.26
CA GLU A 201 -5.98 16.66 14.60
C GLU A 201 -6.90 15.45 14.84
N ILE A 202 -6.34 14.40 15.46
CA ILE A 202 -7.08 13.18 15.82
C ILE A 202 -8.08 13.52 16.93
N GLN A 203 -9.37 13.20 16.71
CA GLN A 203 -10.45 13.49 17.64
C GLN A 203 -10.81 12.27 18.50
N TYR A 204 -11.15 11.15 17.87
CA TYR A 204 -11.57 9.94 18.56
C TYR A 204 -11.30 8.69 17.71
N PRO A 205 -11.16 7.52 18.33
CA PRO A 205 -11.04 6.26 17.62
C PRO A 205 -12.35 5.84 16.97
N VAL A 206 -12.24 5.19 15.81
CA VAL A 206 -13.37 4.70 15.01
C VAL A 206 -13.19 3.21 14.79
N SER A 207 -14.27 2.45 14.93
CA SER A 207 -14.32 1.01 14.72
C SER A 207 -15.63 0.55 14.08
N GLU A 208 -15.68 -0.71 13.64
CA GLU A 208 -16.88 -1.32 13.04
C GLU A 208 -17.41 -0.54 11.82
N ILE A 209 -16.51 -0.07 10.98
CA ILE A 209 -16.83 0.58 9.71
C ILE A 209 -16.34 -0.25 8.53
N THR A 210 -16.85 0.05 7.34
CA THR A 210 -16.32 -0.46 6.07
C THR A 210 -15.84 0.73 5.26
N ILE A 211 -14.65 0.62 4.66
CA ILE A 211 -14.19 1.56 3.64
C ILE A 211 -14.37 0.93 2.27
N ALA A 212 -14.84 1.73 1.30
CA ALA A 212 -15.11 1.27 -0.05
C ALA A 212 -14.64 2.27 -1.11
N GLY A 213 -14.24 1.72 -2.27
CA GLY A 213 -13.80 2.46 -3.43
C GLY A 213 -13.57 1.53 -4.62
N ASN A 214 -12.98 2.07 -5.68
CA ASN A 214 -12.45 1.29 -6.79
C ASN A 214 -10.96 1.60 -6.93
N LEU A 215 -10.13 0.59 -7.12
CA LEU A 215 -8.66 0.75 -7.16
C LEU A 215 -8.20 1.73 -8.26
N LYS A 216 -8.88 1.79 -9.42
CA LYS A 216 -8.54 2.76 -10.46
C LYS A 216 -8.73 4.20 -9.97
N ASP A 217 -9.88 4.46 -9.33
CA ASP A 217 -10.18 5.78 -8.78
C ASP A 217 -9.25 6.10 -7.61
N MET A 218 -9.00 5.13 -6.71
CA MET A 218 -8.10 5.30 -5.58
C MET A 218 -6.68 5.65 -6.02
N PHE A 219 -6.17 5.03 -7.09
CA PHE A 219 -4.85 5.35 -7.64
C PHE A 219 -4.81 6.75 -8.25
N MET A 220 -5.81 7.12 -9.05
CA MET A 220 -5.89 8.47 -9.64
C MET A 220 -6.16 9.58 -8.61
N GLN A 221 -6.82 9.24 -7.50
CA GLN A 221 -7.14 10.18 -6.41
C GLN A 221 -6.08 10.21 -5.31
N LEU A 222 -4.90 9.61 -5.53
CA LEU A 222 -3.78 9.69 -4.60
C LEU A 222 -3.28 11.15 -4.55
N GLN A 223 -3.38 11.77 -3.35
CA GLN A 223 -3.04 13.17 -3.13
C GLN A 223 -1.60 13.37 -2.64
N ALA A 224 -1.13 12.43 -1.84
CA ALA A 224 0.20 12.50 -1.26
C ALA A 224 0.71 11.15 -0.78
N VAL A 225 2.04 11.01 -0.76
CA VAL A 225 2.79 9.91 -0.16
C VAL A 225 3.72 10.48 0.89
N GLY A 226 3.59 10.00 2.11
CA GLY A 226 4.41 10.44 3.25
C GLY A 226 5.87 9.98 3.18
N ASN A 227 6.72 10.61 3.97
CA ASN A 227 8.11 10.20 4.17
C ASN A 227 8.31 9.31 5.42
N ASP A 228 7.22 8.96 6.10
CA ASP A 228 7.13 8.06 7.24
C ASP A 228 7.16 6.57 6.83
N VAL A 229 8.15 6.18 6.04
CA VAL A 229 8.22 4.89 5.34
C VAL A 229 8.27 3.71 6.30
N ASP A 230 7.36 2.74 6.15
CA ASP A 230 7.47 1.42 6.78
C ASP A 230 8.50 0.55 6.03
N ARG A 231 9.59 0.21 6.73
CA ARG A 231 10.72 -0.56 6.18
C ARG A 231 10.68 -2.05 6.55
N ARG A 232 9.62 -2.51 7.21
CA ARG A 232 9.50 -3.90 7.68
C ARG A 232 9.13 -4.91 6.61
N GLY A 233 8.81 -4.44 5.39
CA GLY A 233 8.47 -5.26 4.24
C GLY A 233 9.35 -5.00 3.02
N ASN A 234 9.03 -5.70 1.94
CA ASN A 234 9.65 -5.45 0.63
C ASN A 234 8.94 -4.34 -0.18
N ILE A 235 7.78 -3.87 0.25
CA ILE A 235 7.10 -2.69 -0.29
C ILE A 235 7.33 -1.55 0.69
N GLN A 236 8.16 -0.60 0.30
CA GLN A 236 8.56 0.54 1.12
C GLN A 236 7.81 1.78 0.65
N THR A 237 6.84 2.20 1.44
CA THR A 237 6.01 3.38 1.19
C THR A 237 5.70 4.07 2.50
N GLY A 238 5.57 5.38 2.48
CA GLY A 238 4.98 6.14 3.58
C GLY A 238 3.46 6.05 3.58
N SER A 239 2.82 6.77 4.48
CA SER A 239 1.36 6.89 4.53
C SER A 239 0.81 7.41 3.21
N LEU A 240 -0.34 6.89 2.76
CA LEU A 240 -0.99 7.29 1.50
C LEU A 240 -2.27 8.08 1.79
N LEU A 241 -2.33 9.32 1.34
CA LEU A 241 -3.53 10.14 1.38
C LEU A 241 -4.32 9.97 0.08
N ILE A 242 -5.52 9.36 0.16
CA ILE A 242 -6.41 9.12 -0.97
C ILE A 242 -7.69 9.90 -0.75
N ASP A 243 -8.13 10.66 -1.76
CA ASP A 243 -9.36 11.44 -1.68
C ASP A 243 -10.60 10.60 -2.02
N GLY A 244 -11.74 11.01 -1.49
CA GLY A 244 -13.07 10.62 -1.94
C GLY A 244 -13.45 9.15 -1.72
N MET A 245 -12.94 8.47 -0.70
CA MET A 245 -13.37 7.12 -0.34
C MET A 245 -14.69 7.14 0.45
N THR A 246 -15.52 6.13 0.23
CA THR A 246 -16.76 5.93 1.00
C THR A 246 -16.47 5.19 2.29
N ILE A 247 -16.91 5.77 3.40
CA ILE A 247 -16.97 5.10 4.70
C ILE A 247 -18.42 4.70 4.93
N ALA A 248 -18.68 3.41 5.05
CA ALA A 248 -19.98 2.89 5.44
C ALA A 248 -19.96 2.58 6.95
N GLY A 249 -20.80 3.29 7.67
CA GLY A 249 -21.08 3.08 9.08
C GLY A 249 -22.59 2.80 9.30
N ASN A 250 -23.10 3.05 10.48
CA ASN A 250 -24.54 2.92 10.77
C ASN A 250 -25.24 4.23 10.56
#